data_7b6085fc950b6b867a8f106c8880a1c0
#
_entry.id   7b6085fc950b6b867a8f106c8880a1c0
#
_cell.length_a   1.000
_cell.length_b   1.000
_cell.length_c   1.000
_cell.angle_alpha   90.00
_cell.angle_beta   90.00
_cell.angle_gamma   90.00
#
_symmetry.space_group_name_H-M   'P 1'
#
loop_
_entity.id
_entity.type
_entity.pdbx_description
1 polymer ?
#
loop_
_entity_poly.entity_id
_entity_poly.type
_entity_poly.pdbx_seq_one_letter_code
_entity_poly.pdbx_strand_id
1 'polypeptide(L)'
;DLLKETKEGLDRVRKIVADLKNFSRPDSTHEWQDADIHAGIESTLNVIHNEVKYKADVIKDFGPMPLIQCLPSEINQVIMNLVVNAAHAMGDQRGHITIRTRSFVNEALIEVEDDGSGMPEATLAKIFDPFFTTKPVGQGTGLGLSLSYGIIKKHGGHIDVDSQEGRGTRFSIHIPIRQPAVAATACKVRH
;
A
#
# COMPACT_ATOMS: atom_id res chain seq x y z
N ASP A 1 8.82 34.67 0.21
CA ASP A 1 7.69 33.78 0.39
C ASP A 1 7.12 33.24 -0.91
N LEU A 2 6.90 34.05 -1.95
CA LEU A 2 6.37 33.60 -3.26
C LEU A 2 7.23 32.48 -3.90
N LEU A 3 8.55 32.56 -3.78
CA LEU A 3 9.48 31.54 -4.30
C LEU A 3 9.37 30.21 -3.55
N LYS A 4 9.09 30.26 -2.23
CA LYS A 4 8.91 29.06 -1.40
C LYS A 4 7.59 28.36 -1.75
N GLU A 5 6.51 29.11 -1.84
CA GLU A 5 5.19 28.60 -2.24
C GLU A 5 5.20 28.03 -3.66
N THR A 6 5.89 28.68 -4.60
CA THR A 6 6.05 28.18 -5.96
C THR A 6 6.83 26.88 -6.00
N LYS A 7 7.91 26.75 -5.21
CA LYS A 7 8.69 25.52 -5.10
C LYS A 7 7.87 24.38 -4.52
N GLU A 8 7.12 24.63 -3.43
CA GLU A 8 6.24 23.64 -2.81
C GLU A 8 5.13 23.18 -3.79
N GLY A 9 4.58 24.11 -4.58
CA GLY A 9 3.62 23.79 -5.64
C GLY A 9 4.22 22.93 -6.75
N LEU A 10 5.44 23.22 -7.18
CA LEU A 10 6.16 22.44 -8.19
C LEU A 10 6.50 21.02 -7.69
N ASP A 11 6.97 20.89 -6.45
CA ASP A 11 7.28 19.61 -5.84
C ASP A 11 6.02 18.74 -5.69
N ARG A 12 4.88 19.37 -5.40
CA ARG A 12 3.57 18.70 -5.36
C ARG A 12 3.16 18.18 -6.73
N VAL A 13 3.21 19.02 -7.76
CA VAL A 13 2.90 18.63 -9.14
C VAL A 13 3.83 17.49 -9.58
N ARG A 14 5.11 17.59 -9.27
CA ARG A 14 6.09 16.54 -9.56
C ARG A 14 5.75 15.21 -8.89
N LYS A 15 5.32 15.25 -7.63
CA LYS A 15 4.89 14.05 -6.89
C LYS A 15 3.61 13.47 -7.47
N ILE A 16 2.59 14.30 -7.76
CA ILE A 16 1.35 13.85 -8.41
C ILE A 16 1.64 13.22 -9.78
N VAL A 17 2.51 13.85 -10.60
CA VAL A 17 2.90 13.33 -11.91
C VAL A 17 3.67 12.00 -11.76
N ALA A 18 4.54 11.86 -10.77
CA ALA A 18 5.23 10.60 -10.48
C ALA A 18 4.25 9.52 -10.07
N ASP A 19 3.30 9.82 -9.18
CA ASP A 19 2.26 8.88 -8.73
C ASP A 19 1.33 8.49 -9.89
N LEU A 20 0.91 9.44 -10.74
CA LEU A 20 0.13 9.18 -11.96
C LEU A 20 0.94 8.41 -13.01
N LYS A 21 2.23 8.67 -13.15
CA LYS A 21 3.11 7.93 -14.05
C LYS A 21 3.27 6.48 -13.58
N ASN A 22 3.38 6.25 -12.28
CA ASN A 22 3.40 4.91 -11.69
C ASN A 22 2.04 4.20 -11.86
N PHE A 23 0.93 4.96 -11.81
CA PHE A 23 -0.41 4.45 -12.11
C PHE A 23 -0.59 4.10 -13.59
N SER A 24 0.03 4.87 -14.51
CA SER A 24 -0.18 4.79 -15.97
C SER A 24 0.89 3.99 -16.73
N ARG A 25 1.99 3.56 -16.06
CA ARG A 25 3.07 2.86 -16.75
C ARG A 25 2.74 1.38 -16.93
N PRO A 26 2.58 0.93 -18.17
CA PRO A 26 2.81 -0.47 -18.52
C PRO A 26 4.34 -0.65 -18.64
N ASP A 27 5.06 -0.70 -17.51
CA ASP A 27 6.48 -1.02 -17.57
C ASP A 27 6.71 -2.51 -17.79
N SER A 28 7.67 -2.80 -18.61
CA SER A 28 8.08 -4.05 -19.25
C SER A 28 8.55 -5.19 -18.33
N THR A 29 8.13 -5.16 -17.05
CA THR A 29 8.41 -6.23 -16.06
C THR A 29 7.15 -6.60 -15.24
N HIS A 30 5.95 -6.30 -15.74
CA HIS A 30 4.69 -6.67 -15.11
C HIS A 30 4.30 -8.10 -15.47
N GLU A 31 5.20 -9.05 -15.21
CA GLU A 31 4.89 -10.45 -15.37
C GLU A 31 4.44 -11.03 -14.04
N TRP A 32 3.32 -11.74 -14.09
CA TRP A 32 2.85 -12.55 -12.98
C TRP A 32 3.90 -13.62 -12.67
N GLN A 33 4.40 -13.63 -11.46
CA GLN A 33 5.42 -14.59 -11.04
C GLN A 33 5.16 -15.09 -9.62
N ASP A 34 5.71 -16.24 -9.31
CA ASP A 34 5.73 -16.77 -7.96
C ASP A 34 6.77 -15.99 -7.15
N ALA A 35 6.30 -15.22 -6.16
CA ALA A 35 7.12 -14.31 -5.37
C ALA A 35 7.10 -14.66 -3.87
N ASP A 36 8.24 -14.46 -3.23
CA ASP A 36 8.37 -14.46 -1.78
C ASP A 36 7.96 -13.09 -1.22
N ILE A 37 6.80 -13.05 -0.56
CA ILE A 37 6.25 -11.82 0.02
C ILE A 37 7.13 -11.29 1.15
N HIS A 38 7.74 -12.16 1.96
CA HIS A 38 8.62 -11.72 3.04
C HIS A 38 9.86 -10.99 2.50
N ALA A 39 10.47 -11.53 1.45
CA ALA A 39 11.59 -10.86 0.79
C ALA A 39 11.17 -9.49 0.22
N GLY A 40 9.95 -9.39 -0.34
CA GLY A 40 9.37 -8.14 -0.82
C GLY A 40 9.16 -7.11 0.29
N ILE A 41 8.59 -7.53 1.43
CA ILE A 41 8.40 -6.68 2.61
C ILE A 41 9.74 -6.17 3.12
N GLU A 42 10.74 -7.07 3.29
CA GLU A 42 12.06 -6.67 3.78
C GLU A 42 12.74 -5.64 2.85
N SER A 43 12.70 -5.89 1.55
CA SER A 43 13.23 -4.94 0.56
C SER A 43 12.54 -3.58 0.65
N THR A 44 11.23 -3.58 0.78
CA THR A 44 10.44 -2.35 0.91
C THR A 44 10.80 -1.59 2.18
N LEU A 45 10.88 -2.27 3.33
CA LEU A 45 11.25 -1.66 4.62
C LEU A 45 12.65 -1.04 4.56
N ASN A 46 13.59 -1.67 3.88
CA ASN A 46 14.94 -1.10 3.68
C ASN A 46 14.89 0.21 2.89
N VAL A 47 14.07 0.28 1.84
CA VAL A 47 13.92 1.51 1.02
C VAL A 47 13.35 2.66 1.84
N ILE A 48 12.31 2.40 2.64
CA ILE A 48 11.63 3.43 3.43
C ILE A 48 12.19 3.62 4.83
N HIS A 49 13.30 2.95 5.17
CA HIS A 49 13.89 2.99 6.50
C HIS A 49 14.05 4.41 7.06
N ASN A 50 14.50 5.35 6.23
CA ASN A 50 14.73 6.73 6.65
C ASN A 50 13.44 7.49 6.99
N GLU A 51 12.32 7.11 6.42
CA GLU A 51 11.01 7.72 6.70
C GLU A 51 10.39 7.17 7.99
N VAL A 52 10.70 5.91 8.31
CA VAL A 52 10.07 5.19 9.43
C VAL A 52 10.88 5.26 10.72
N LYS A 53 12.21 5.15 10.66
CA LYS A 53 13.11 4.96 11.80
C LYS A 53 12.98 5.98 12.94
N TYR A 54 12.55 7.21 12.64
CA TYR A 54 12.35 8.26 13.63
C TYR A 54 10.91 8.35 14.15
N LYS A 55 9.98 7.62 13.52
CA LYS A 55 8.54 7.67 13.82
C LYS A 55 8.04 6.43 14.53
N ALA A 56 8.55 5.26 14.17
CA ALA A 56 8.05 4.00 14.71
C ALA A 56 9.12 2.91 14.75
N ASP A 57 8.93 1.96 15.66
CA ASP A 57 9.61 0.66 15.65
C ASP A 57 8.78 -0.33 14.84
N VAL A 58 9.42 -1.01 13.88
CA VAL A 58 8.75 -2.01 13.04
C VAL A 58 8.89 -3.38 13.66
N ILE A 59 7.75 -3.98 14.00
CA ILE A 59 7.63 -5.33 14.56
C ILE A 59 7.17 -6.26 13.43
N LYS A 60 7.89 -7.37 13.23
CA LYS A 60 7.61 -8.37 12.21
C LYS A 60 7.12 -9.65 12.86
N ASP A 61 5.90 -10.07 12.52
CA ASP A 61 5.28 -11.32 12.96
C ASP A 61 4.91 -12.14 11.71
N PHE A 62 5.91 -12.75 11.10
CA PHE A 62 5.78 -13.49 9.87
C PHE A 62 5.45 -14.95 10.15
N GLY A 63 4.26 -15.39 9.76
CA GLY A 63 3.88 -16.79 9.73
C GLY A 63 4.39 -17.50 8.48
N PRO A 64 4.27 -18.84 8.41
CA PRO A 64 4.60 -19.58 7.19
C PRO A 64 3.82 -19.06 6.00
N MET A 65 4.51 -18.79 4.87
CA MET A 65 3.93 -18.22 3.67
C MET A 65 4.48 -18.95 2.43
N PRO A 66 3.62 -19.52 1.57
CA PRO A 66 4.06 -20.06 0.30
C PRO A 66 4.45 -18.93 -0.67
N LEU A 67 5.06 -19.27 -1.79
CA LEU A 67 5.20 -18.32 -2.90
C LEU A 67 3.81 -17.94 -3.42
N ILE A 68 3.62 -16.65 -3.65
CA ILE A 68 2.35 -16.09 -4.12
C ILE A 68 2.49 -15.64 -5.57
N GLN A 69 1.55 -16.06 -6.41
CA GLN A 69 1.49 -15.60 -7.79
C GLN A 69 0.97 -14.15 -7.84
N CYS A 70 1.86 -13.21 -8.07
CA CYS A 70 1.54 -11.78 -8.05
C CYS A 70 2.43 -10.96 -8.99
N LEU A 71 2.21 -9.67 -9.00
CA LEU A 71 3.11 -8.64 -9.56
C LEU A 71 3.90 -8.04 -8.39
N PRO A 72 5.15 -8.47 -8.10
CA PRO A 72 5.85 -8.14 -6.85
C PRO A 72 6.05 -6.65 -6.64
N SER A 73 6.36 -5.90 -7.70
CA SER A 73 6.53 -4.45 -7.63
C SER A 73 5.24 -3.73 -7.17
N GLU A 74 4.08 -4.20 -7.61
CA GLU A 74 2.79 -3.64 -7.22
C GLU A 74 2.46 -3.98 -5.76
N ILE A 75 2.70 -5.23 -5.32
CA ILE A 75 2.52 -5.60 -3.91
C ILE A 75 3.46 -4.81 -3.00
N ASN A 76 4.74 -4.67 -3.39
CA ASN A 76 5.70 -3.85 -2.64
C ASN A 76 5.25 -2.39 -2.53
N GLN A 77 4.64 -1.83 -3.59
CA GLN A 77 4.07 -0.49 -3.56
C GLN A 77 2.90 -0.37 -2.57
N VAL A 78 2.04 -1.37 -2.48
CA VAL A 78 0.97 -1.41 -1.46
C VAL A 78 1.57 -1.39 -0.06
N ILE A 79 2.54 -2.26 0.22
CA ILE A 79 3.21 -2.32 1.53
C ILE A 79 3.87 -0.98 1.86
N MET A 80 4.60 -0.38 0.91
CA MET A 80 5.22 0.92 1.08
C MET A 80 4.20 2.00 1.46
N ASN A 81 3.08 2.08 0.72
CA ASN A 81 2.04 3.06 0.97
C ASN A 81 1.43 2.91 2.37
N LEU A 82 1.15 1.68 2.81
CA LEU A 82 0.57 1.42 4.11
C LEU A 82 1.54 1.75 5.24
N VAL A 83 2.79 1.30 5.15
CA VAL A 83 3.81 1.55 6.19
C VAL A 83 4.16 3.04 6.30
N VAL A 84 4.27 3.76 5.18
CA VAL A 84 4.49 5.21 5.18
C VAL A 84 3.28 5.96 5.76
N ASN A 85 2.06 5.51 5.47
CA ASN A 85 0.87 6.09 6.09
C ASN A 85 0.81 5.83 7.59
N ALA A 86 1.15 4.62 8.04
CA ALA A 86 1.29 4.28 9.45
C ALA A 86 2.32 5.18 10.15
N ALA A 87 3.51 5.35 9.58
CA ALA A 87 4.53 6.25 10.12
C ALA A 87 4.06 7.72 10.20
N HIS A 88 3.25 8.17 9.25
CA HIS A 88 2.66 9.51 9.26
C HIS A 88 1.52 9.66 10.28
N ALA A 89 0.84 8.56 10.65
CA ALA A 89 -0.18 8.57 11.68
C ALA A 89 0.39 8.68 13.10
N MET A 90 1.71 8.42 13.27
CA MET A 90 2.40 8.69 14.51
C MET A 90 2.47 10.19 14.76
N GLY A 91 2.16 10.60 15.98
CA GLY A 91 2.32 11.99 16.41
C GLY A 91 3.78 12.35 16.69
N ASP A 92 3.99 13.11 17.78
CA ASP A 92 5.31 13.49 18.25
C ASP A 92 6.01 12.36 19.03
N GLN A 93 5.26 11.36 19.45
CA GLN A 93 5.81 10.19 20.15
C GLN A 93 6.10 9.07 19.15
N ARG A 94 7.21 8.36 19.42
CA ARG A 94 7.54 7.16 18.66
C ARG A 94 6.55 6.04 18.97
N GLY A 95 5.97 5.46 17.92
CA GLY A 95 5.00 4.38 18.03
C GLY A 95 5.53 3.05 17.48
N HIS A 96 4.61 2.14 17.19
CA HIS A 96 4.89 0.82 16.66
C HIS A 96 4.11 0.58 15.38
N ILE A 97 4.77 -0.07 14.43
CA ILE A 97 4.12 -0.60 13.22
C ILE A 97 4.35 -2.10 13.22
N THR A 98 3.28 -2.88 13.31
CA THR A 98 3.35 -4.34 13.29
C THR A 98 2.94 -4.85 11.92
N ILE A 99 3.81 -5.65 11.29
CA ILE A 99 3.50 -6.33 10.02
C ILE A 99 3.34 -7.81 10.31
N ARG A 100 2.14 -8.34 10.09
CA ARG A 100 1.84 -9.76 10.25
C ARG A 100 1.56 -10.40 8.92
N THR A 101 1.95 -11.65 8.77
CA THR A 101 1.59 -12.46 7.61
C THR A 101 1.06 -13.81 8.05
N ARG A 102 0.01 -14.27 7.40
CA ARG A 102 -0.59 -15.59 7.62
C ARG A 102 -1.01 -16.16 6.26
N SER A 103 -1.01 -17.48 6.15
CA SER A 103 -1.53 -18.15 4.95
C SER A 103 -2.67 -19.10 5.33
N PHE A 104 -3.69 -19.10 4.51
CA PHE A 104 -4.81 -20.04 4.53
C PHE A 104 -4.73 -20.93 3.29
N VAL A 105 -5.69 -21.82 3.09
CA VAL A 105 -5.61 -22.82 2.01
C VAL A 105 -5.39 -22.19 0.63
N ASN A 106 -6.10 -21.11 0.32
CA ASN A 106 -6.03 -20.45 -1.00
C ASN A 106 -5.73 -18.95 -0.93
N GLU A 107 -5.49 -18.43 0.27
CA GLU A 107 -5.38 -17.00 0.51
C GLU A 107 -4.19 -16.68 1.41
N ALA A 108 -3.53 -15.59 1.11
CA ALA A 108 -2.53 -14.97 1.96
C ALA A 108 -3.11 -13.70 2.58
N LEU A 109 -2.86 -13.53 3.87
CA LEU A 109 -3.19 -12.34 4.64
C LEU A 109 -1.90 -11.60 4.98
N ILE A 110 -1.87 -10.31 4.68
CA ILE A 110 -0.81 -9.38 5.09
C ILE A 110 -1.49 -8.27 5.87
N GLU A 111 -1.12 -8.10 7.12
CA GLU A 111 -1.64 -7.04 7.98
C GLU A 111 -0.56 -6.02 8.27
N VAL A 112 -0.94 -4.74 8.19
CA VAL A 112 -0.13 -3.60 8.65
C VAL A 112 -0.94 -2.87 9.70
N GLU A 113 -0.48 -2.91 10.94
CA GLU A 113 -1.14 -2.29 12.09
C GLU A 113 -0.24 -1.24 12.70
N ASP A 114 -0.80 -0.08 13.03
CA ASP A 114 -0.14 1.00 13.73
C ASP A 114 -0.90 1.37 15.01
N ASP A 115 -0.18 1.92 15.97
CA ASP A 115 -0.71 2.48 17.21
C ASP A 115 -0.80 4.02 17.17
N GLY A 116 -0.94 4.58 15.98
CA GLY A 116 -1.01 6.01 15.72
C GLY A 116 -2.36 6.65 16.07
N SER A 117 -2.64 7.78 15.42
CA SER A 117 -3.84 8.60 15.70
C SER A 117 -5.17 7.92 15.35
N GLY A 118 -5.16 6.89 14.51
CA GLY A 118 -6.39 6.29 13.97
C GLY A 118 -7.21 7.27 13.13
N MET A 119 -8.43 6.85 12.81
CA MET A 119 -9.33 7.63 11.95
C MET A 119 -10.77 7.60 12.48
N PRO A 120 -11.48 8.75 12.44
CA PRO A 120 -12.92 8.77 12.67
C PRO A 120 -13.68 8.10 11.52
N GLU A 121 -14.90 7.59 11.81
CA GLU A 121 -15.74 6.86 10.85
C GLU A 121 -15.99 7.65 9.54
N ALA A 122 -16.20 8.96 9.65
CA ALA A 122 -16.40 9.83 8.49
C ALA A 122 -15.19 9.88 7.54
N THR A 123 -13.98 9.73 8.07
CA THR A 123 -12.74 9.62 7.31
C THR A 123 -12.61 8.21 6.71
N LEU A 124 -12.85 7.18 7.52
CA LEU A 124 -12.76 5.78 7.13
C LEU A 124 -13.63 5.47 5.89
N ALA A 125 -14.82 6.07 5.80
CA ALA A 125 -15.71 5.91 4.65
C ALA A 125 -15.15 6.43 3.32
N LYS A 126 -14.09 7.24 3.33
CA LYS A 126 -13.55 7.96 2.15
C LYS A 126 -12.08 7.67 1.85
N ILE A 127 -11.41 6.85 2.67
CA ILE A 127 -9.94 6.66 2.56
C ILE A 127 -9.48 6.11 1.21
N PHE A 128 -10.36 5.41 0.49
CA PHE A 128 -10.06 4.86 -0.83
C PHE A 128 -10.50 5.76 -1.99
N ASP A 129 -11.14 6.90 -1.69
CA ASP A 129 -11.51 7.87 -2.73
C ASP A 129 -10.23 8.51 -3.31
N PRO A 130 -10.07 8.57 -4.63
CA PRO A 130 -8.94 9.25 -5.24
C PRO A 130 -8.86 10.72 -4.79
N PHE A 131 -7.65 11.18 -4.51
CA PHE A 131 -7.34 12.54 -4.04
C PHE A 131 -7.85 12.89 -2.64
N PHE A 132 -8.51 11.98 -1.93
CA PHE A 132 -8.90 12.19 -0.55
C PHE A 132 -7.67 12.16 0.38
N THR A 133 -7.50 13.19 1.19
CA THR A 133 -6.41 13.28 2.19
C THR A 133 -6.83 14.16 3.36
N THR A 134 -6.46 13.77 4.56
CA THR A 134 -6.58 14.57 5.79
C THR A 134 -5.29 15.36 6.10
N LYS A 135 -4.23 15.13 5.33
CA LYS A 135 -2.94 15.81 5.50
C LYS A 135 -3.01 17.27 5.00
N PRO A 136 -2.22 18.18 5.59
CA PRO A 136 -2.13 19.55 5.11
C PRO A 136 -1.80 19.63 3.62
N VAL A 137 -2.21 20.73 3.00
CA VAL A 137 -1.94 21.00 1.58
C VAL A 137 -0.46 20.85 1.27
N GLY A 138 -0.11 19.99 0.31
CA GLY A 138 1.27 19.71 -0.09
C GLY A 138 1.90 18.46 0.56
N GLN A 139 1.33 17.92 1.63
CA GLN A 139 1.91 16.77 2.34
C GLN A 139 1.28 15.41 1.96
N GLY A 140 0.14 15.42 1.28
CA GLY A 140 -0.53 14.21 0.81
C GLY A 140 -1.08 14.38 -0.60
N THR A 141 -0.91 13.38 -1.47
CA THR A 141 -1.50 13.36 -2.82
C THR A 141 -2.91 12.79 -2.82
N GLY A 142 -3.28 12.04 -1.78
CA GLY A 142 -4.56 11.33 -1.69
C GLY A 142 -4.68 10.16 -2.68
N LEU A 143 -3.58 9.74 -3.32
CA LEU A 143 -3.59 8.67 -4.32
C LEU A 143 -3.09 7.32 -3.78
N GLY A 144 -2.33 7.31 -2.68
CA GLY A 144 -1.68 6.08 -2.18
C GLY A 144 -2.66 4.96 -1.85
N LEU A 145 -3.71 5.24 -1.07
CA LEU A 145 -4.68 4.22 -0.67
C LEU A 145 -5.61 3.80 -1.81
N SER A 146 -6.05 4.73 -2.66
CA SER A 146 -6.86 4.39 -3.85
C SER A 146 -6.08 3.53 -4.84
N LEU A 147 -4.80 3.81 -5.03
CA LEU A 147 -3.89 2.98 -5.83
C LEU A 147 -3.72 1.59 -5.21
N SER A 148 -3.48 1.52 -3.90
CA SER A 148 -3.36 0.25 -3.18
C SER A 148 -4.61 -0.61 -3.32
N TYR A 149 -5.80 0.00 -3.21
CA TYR A 149 -7.07 -0.68 -3.44
C TYR A 149 -7.17 -1.24 -4.86
N GLY A 150 -6.84 -0.43 -5.88
CA GLY A 150 -6.83 -0.86 -7.29
C GLY A 150 -5.87 -2.02 -7.55
N ILE A 151 -4.66 -1.96 -6.97
CA ILE A 151 -3.67 -3.04 -7.08
C ILE A 151 -4.21 -4.34 -6.48
N ILE A 152 -4.74 -4.30 -5.27
CA ILE A 152 -5.25 -5.51 -4.60
C ILE A 152 -6.47 -6.08 -5.32
N LYS A 153 -7.37 -5.23 -5.84
CA LYS A 153 -8.48 -5.68 -6.69
C LYS A 153 -7.99 -6.36 -7.98
N LYS A 154 -6.95 -5.82 -8.63
CA LYS A 154 -6.31 -6.42 -9.80
C LYS A 154 -5.75 -7.82 -9.48
N HIS A 155 -5.28 -8.03 -8.26
CA HIS A 155 -4.81 -9.33 -7.77
C HIS A 155 -5.94 -10.26 -7.30
N GLY A 156 -7.21 -9.91 -7.53
CA GLY A 156 -8.36 -10.70 -7.11
C GLY A 156 -8.59 -10.72 -5.60
N GLY A 157 -7.96 -9.80 -4.89
CA GLY A 157 -8.02 -9.67 -3.44
C GLY A 157 -8.97 -8.56 -2.94
N HIS A 158 -8.90 -8.32 -1.63
CA HIS A 158 -9.60 -7.21 -0.98
C HIS A 158 -8.76 -6.65 0.17
N ILE A 159 -9.12 -5.45 0.63
CA ILE A 159 -8.52 -4.78 1.78
C ILE A 159 -9.63 -4.49 2.78
N ASP A 160 -9.46 -4.95 4.01
CA ASP A 160 -10.27 -4.57 5.16
C ASP A 160 -9.51 -3.57 6.01
N VAL A 161 -10.24 -2.68 6.67
CA VAL A 161 -9.66 -1.63 7.51
C VAL A 161 -10.42 -1.57 8.82
N ASP A 162 -9.68 -1.68 9.91
CA ASP A 162 -10.16 -1.46 11.26
C ASP A 162 -9.40 -0.28 11.86
N SER A 163 -10.10 0.78 12.23
CA SER A 163 -9.48 1.98 12.77
C SER A 163 -10.37 2.64 13.79
N GLN A 164 -9.76 3.09 14.88
CA GLN A 164 -10.43 3.86 15.91
C GLN A 164 -9.57 5.07 16.25
N GLU A 165 -10.20 6.25 16.32
CA GLU A 165 -9.53 7.49 16.69
C GLU A 165 -8.84 7.34 18.05
N GLY A 166 -7.54 7.69 18.10
CA GLY A 166 -6.67 7.54 19.27
C GLY A 166 -6.17 6.14 19.57
N ARG A 167 -6.46 5.14 18.72
CA ARG A 167 -6.02 3.74 18.92
C ARG A 167 -5.20 3.15 17.78
N GLY A 168 -5.11 3.89 16.67
CA GLY A 168 -4.38 3.44 15.49
C GLY A 168 -5.26 2.81 14.43
N THR A 169 -4.61 2.18 13.45
CA THR A 169 -5.25 1.59 12.26
C THR A 169 -4.63 0.25 11.93
N ARG A 170 -5.47 -0.70 11.52
CA ARG A 170 -5.07 -1.97 10.94
C ARG A 170 -5.64 -2.11 9.54
N PHE A 171 -4.76 -2.30 8.58
CA PHE A 171 -5.10 -2.71 7.22
C PHE A 171 -4.84 -4.20 7.06
N SER A 172 -5.85 -4.95 6.63
CA SER A 172 -5.77 -6.39 6.33
C SER A 172 -5.92 -6.61 4.84
N ILE A 173 -4.84 -7.03 4.20
CA ILE A 173 -4.78 -7.30 2.77
C ILE A 173 -4.95 -8.79 2.54
N HIS A 174 -5.97 -9.15 1.81
CA HIS A 174 -6.28 -10.52 1.41
C HIS A 174 -5.99 -10.70 -0.07
N ILE A 175 -5.09 -11.62 -0.43
CA ILE A 175 -4.78 -11.94 -1.83
C ILE A 175 -4.79 -13.45 -2.06
N PRO A 176 -5.33 -13.93 -3.20
CA PRO A 176 -5.23 -15.34 -3.56
C PRO A 176 -3.76 -15.77 -3.71
N ILE A 177 -3.40 -16.95 -3.20
CA ILE A 177 -2.05 -17.52 -3.38
C ILE A 177 -1.80 -17.81 -4.87
N ARG A 178 -2.84 -18.26 -5.59
CA ARG A 178 -2.80 -18.46 -7.04
C ARG A 178 -3.87 -17.60 -7.70
N GLN A 179 -3.52 -16.96 -8.78
CA GLN A 179 -4.51 -16.23 -9.55
C GLN A 179 -5.50 -17.20 -10.20
N PRO A 180 -6.80 -16.90 -10.20
CA PRO A 180 -7.74 -17.67 -11.00
C PRO A 180 -7.26 -17.65 -12.45
N ALA A 181 -7.18 -18.82 -13.08
CA ALA A 181 -6.81 -18.91 -14.49
C ALA A 181 -7.72 -17.95 -15.27
N VAL A 182 -7.14 -16.90 -15.86
CA VAL A 182 -7.86 -16.05 -16.79
C VAL A 182 -8.31 -16.98 -17.91
N ALA A 183 -9.60 -17.24 -18.02
CA ALA A 183 -10.14 -17.99 -19.13
C ALA A 183 -9.65 -17.28 -20.40
N ALA A 184 -8.70 -17.92 -21.07
CA ALA A 184 -8.19 -17.44 -22.35
C ALA A 184 -9.40 -17.33 -23.28
N THR A 185 -9.96 -16.14 -23.43
CA THR A 185 -10.94 -15.84 -24.45
C THR A 185 -10.20 -15.97 -25.77
N ALA A 186 -10.22 -17.20 -26.28
CA ALA A 186 -9.73 -17.52 -27.62
C ALA A 186 -10.57 -16.69 -28.61
N CYS A 187 -10.02 -15.53 -28.98
CA CYS A 187 -10.52 -14.80 -30.13
C CYS A 187 -10.30 -15.68 -31.37
N LYS A 188 -11.30 -16.53 -31.69
CA LYS A 188 -11.33 -17.20 -32.97
C LYS A 188 -11.64 -16.14 -34.02
N VAL A 189 -10.60 -15.56 -34.58
CA VAL A 189 -10.71 -14.88 -35.88
C VAL A 189 -11.04 -15.97 -36.90
N ARG A 190 -12.30 -16.02 -37.36
CA ARG A 190 -12.64 -16.78 -38.56
C ARG A 190 -12.30 -15.93 -39.77
N HIS A 191 -11.39 -16.43 -40.56
CA HIS A 191 -11.15 -15.99 -41.95
C HIS A 191 -12.35 -16.35 -42.85
#